data_0713ea076e47f4f0d254ab6cefcdbcfa
#
_entry.id   0713ea076e47f4f0d254ab6cefcdbcfa
#
_cell.length_a   1.000
_cell.length_b   1.000
_cell.length_c   1.000
_cell.angle_alpha   90.00
_cell.angle_beta   90.00
_cell.angle_gamma   90.00
#
_symmetry.space_group_name_H-M   'P 1'
#
loop_
_entity.id
_entity.type
_entity.pdbx_description
1 polymer ?
#
loop_
_entity_poly.entity_id
_entity_poly.type
_entity_poly.pdbx_seq_one_letter_code
_entity_poly.pdbx_strand_id
1 'polypeptide(L)'
;MLPREELLAGAQNPEGLTVLVDLAEQVLRTWQPAWSPFLSAPLREEALARLGSLSELAWISDGGYPGAERQRLLCHRRDDSPDPAAPVQGLLIEGNFLFDPLSPEDLREALKAMGVDADNIGDLWVRGDRGGQGICTPSAAEALHGRLGAVREVEIRCESRPVEQLQQPVQRSVRTLQTVEASCRLDAIASAGFGLSRAKIVTHVK
;
A
#
# COMPACT_ATOMS: atom_id res chain seq x y z
N MET A 1 -12.82 14.23 22.52
CA MET A 1 -13.15 14.52 21.12
C MET A 1 -11.93 15.18 20.51
N LEU A 2 -11.41 14.66 19.42
CA LEU A 2 -10.19 15.20 18.79
C LEU A 2 -10.49 16.54 18.11
N PRO A 3 -9.50 17.42 17.94
CA PRO A 3 -9.64 18.69 17.22
C PRO A 3 -9.67 18.45 15.69
N ARG A 4 -10.77 17.91 15.18
CA ARG A 4 -10.91 17.42 13.79
C ARG A 4 -10.60 18.50 12.77
N GLU A 5 -11.11 19.72 12.97
CA GLU A 5 -10.87 20.83 12.03
C GLU A 5 -9.39 21.15 11.91
N GLU A 6 -8.67 21.16 13.02
CA GLU A 6 -7.22 21.40 13.05
C GLU A 6 -6.45 20.26 12.39
N LEU A 7 -6.81 19.00 12.70
CA LEU A 7 -6.16 17.81 12.14
C LEU A 7 -6.37 17.68 10.62
N LEU A 8 -7.51 18.15 10.10
CA LEU A 8 -7.85 18.08 8.68
C LEU A 8 -7.46 19.34 7.89
N ALA A 9 -7.12 20.44 8.58
CA ALA A 9 -6.78 21.71 7.93
C ALA A 9 -5.58 21.55 6.98
N GLY A 10 -5.75 21.90 5.69
CA GLY A 10 -4.70 21.80 4.69
C GLY A 10 -4.23 20.37 4.37
N ALA A 11 -5.06 19.36 4.63
CA ALA A 11 -4.75 17.97 4.28
C ALA A 11 -4.70 17.78 2.75
N GLN A 12 -3.74 16.99 2.28
CA GLN A 12 -3.63 16.61 0.87
C GLN A 12 -4.70 15.58 0.48
N ASN A 13 -5.04 14.68 1.40
CA ASN A 13 -6.12 13.71 1.25
C ASN A 13 -7.07 13.77 2.46
N PRO A 14 -7.99 14.74 2.48
CA PRO A 14 -8.89 14.94 3.62
C PRO A 14 -9.86 13.78 3.85
N GLU A 15 -10.31 13.09 2.80
CA GLU A 15 -11.21 11.94 2.91
C GLU A 15 -10.50 10.77 3.59
N GLY A 16 -9.34 10.37 3.11
CA GLY A 16 -8.56 9.28 3.71
C GLY A 16 -8.10 9.61 5.14
N LEU A 17 -7.74 10.87 5.40
CA LEU A 17 -7.37 11.30 6.75
C LEU A 17 -8.56 11.30 7.71
N THR A 18 -9.76 11.63 7.23
CA THR A 18 -11.00 11.55 8.03
C THR A 18 -11.24 10.14 8.56
N VAL A 19 -11.04 9.11 7.74
CA VAL A 19 -11.16 7.70 8.17
C VAL A 19 -10.22 7.40 9.33
N LEU A 20 -9.01 7.96 9.31
CA LEU A 20 -8.02 7.74 10.37
C LEU A 20 -8.31 8.55 11.65
N VAL A 21 -8.88 9.73 11.50
CA VAL A 21 -9.39 10.51 12.66
C VAL A 21 -10.56 9.78 13.31
N ASP A 22 -11.48 9.21 12.53
CA ASP A 22 -12.59 8.40 13.05
C ASP A 22 -12.09 7.16 13.78
N LEU A 23 -11.08 6.49 13.21
CA LEU A 23 -10.41 5.35 13.85
C LEU A 23 -9.79 5.74 15.20
N ALA A 24 -9.09 6.87 15.25
CA ALA A 24 -8.49 7.40 16.47
C ALA A 24 -9.56 7.70 17.54
N GLU A 25 -10.67 8.35 17.17
CA GLU A 25 -11.79 8.61 18.09
C GLU A 25 -12.47 7.31 18.56
N GLN A 26 -12.58 6.30 17.70
CA GLN A 26 -13.10 4.99 18.07
C GLN A 26 -12.20 4.35 19.13
N VAL A 27 -10.89 4.32 18.95
CA VAL A 27 -9.93 3.74 19.91
C VAL A 27 -9.99 4.48 21.24
N LEU A 28 -10.04 5.81 21.24
CA LEU A 28 -10.18 6.61 22.46
C LEU A 28 -11.48 6.31 23.22
N ARG A 29 -12.57 6.03 22.52
CA ARG A 29 -13.87 5.73 23.10
C ARG A 29 -14.00 4.30 23.60
N THR A 30 -13.49 3.33 22.80
CA THR A 30 -13.71 1.90 23.07
C THR A 30 -12.59 1.23 23.85
N TRP A 31 -11.42 1.86 23.91
CA TRP A 31 -10.19 1.32 24.49
C TRP A 31 -9.68 0.06 23.78
N GLN A 32 -10.18 -0.21 22.56
CA GLN A 32 -9.79 -1.37 21.77
C GLN A 32 -8.88 -0.92 20.62
N PRO A 33 -7.72 -1.56 20.43
CA PRO A 33 -6.88 -1.33 19.26
C PRO A 33 -7.66 -1.60 17.96
N ALA A 34 -7.39 -0.83 16.91
CA ALA A 34 -8.06 -1.00 15.64
C ALA A 34 -7.13 -0.74 14.45
N TRP A 35 -7.30 -1.55 13.40
CA TRP A 35 -6.55 -1.44 12.16
C TRP A 35 -7.27 -0.58 11.13
N SER A 36 -6.52 0.29 10.47
CA SER A 36 -7.01 1.04 9.31
C SER A 36 -7.21 0.12 8.08
N PRO A 37 -7.87 0.59 7.02
CA PRO A 37 -7.70 0.06 5.68
C PRO A 37 -6.23 0.08 5.22
N PHE A 38 -5.94 -0.50 4.03
CA PHE A 38 -4.63 -0.32 3.40
C PHE A 38 -4.47 1.10 2.88
N LEU A 39 -3.40 1.75 3.28
CA LEU A 39 -3.09 3.13 2.93
C LEU A 39 -1.94 3.19 1.92
N SER A 40 -1.99 4.17 1.03
CA SER A 40 -0.83 4.54 0.23
C SER A 40 0.26 5.18 1.09
N ALA A 41 1.52 5.14 0.66
CA ALA A 41 2.63 5.74 1.40
C ALA A 41 2.41 7.23 1.69
N PRO A 42 1.97 8.09 0.73
CA PRO A 42 1.72 9.51 1.00
C PRO A 42 0.65 9.74 2.08
N LEU A 43 -0.48 9.01 2.01
CA LEU A 43 -1.55 9.16 3.02
C LEU A 43 -1.07 8.70 4.40
N ARG A 44 -0.33 7.58 4.46
CA ARG A 44 0.22 7.06 5.71
C ARG A 44 1.21 8.04 6.35
N GLU A 45 2.11 8.63 5.56
CA GLU A 45 3.08 9.63 6.04
C GLU A 45 2.37 10.90 6.54
N GLU A 46 1.39 11.41 5.80
CA GLU A 46 0.58 12.55 6.22
C GLU A 46 -0.16 12.26 7.52
N ALA A 47 -0.78 11.08 7.63
CA ALA A 47 -1.49 10.66 8.83
C ALA A 47 -0.57 10.60 10.05
N LEU A 48 0.60 9.96 9.92
CA LEU A 48 1.56 9.85 11.01
C LEU A 48 2.13 11.22 11.43
N ALA A 49 2.34 12.14 10.48
CA ALA A 49 2.80 13.49 10.78
C ALA A 49 1.75 14.28 11.60
N ARG A 50 0.46 14.09 11.32
CA ARG A 50 -0.62 14.83 11.98
C ARG A 50 -1.12 14.15 13.25
N LEU A 51 -1.34 12.85 13.21
CA LEU A 51 -1.93 12.08 14.31
C LEU A 51 -0.89 11.51 15.29
N GLY A 52 0.37 11.42 14.88
CA GLY A 52 1.46 10.92 15.73
C GLY A 52 1.77 11.80 16.94
N SER A 53 1.35 13.08 16.93
CA SER A 53 1.48 14.01 18.04
C SER A 53 0.44 13.81 19.15
N LEU A 54 -0.61 13.01 18.92
CA LEU A 54 -1.64 12.73 19.89
C LEU A 54 -1.07 11.90 21.05
N SER A 55 -0.98 12.50 22.24
CA SER A 55 -0.25 11.94 23.40
C SER A 55 -0.85 10.62 23.92
N GLU A 56 -2.16 10.42 23.78
CA GLU A 56 -2.86 9.23 24.28
C GLU A 56 -2.80 8.04 23.32
N LEU A 57 -2.43 8.26 22.07
CA LEU A 57 -2.43 7.25 21.03
C LEU A 57 -1.01 6.91 20.55
N ALA A 58 -0.85 5.70 20.06
CA ALA A 58 0.32 5.26 19.34
C ALA A 58 -0.09 4.55 18.04
N TRP A 59 0.82 4.54 17.08
CA TRP A 59 0.57 4.03 15.74
C TRP A 59 1.67 3.07 15.33
N ILE A 60 1.27 1.90 14.81
CA ILE A 60 2.17 0.89 14.26
C ILE A 60 1.78 0.67 12.81
N SER A 61 2.77 0.54 11.93
CA SER A 61 2.60 0.39 10.49
C SER A 61 3.05 -0.99 10.05
N ASP A 62 2.16 -1.76 9.42
CA ASP A 62 2.50 -3.07 8.86
C ASP A 62 1.69 -3.38 7.59
N GLY A 63 2.33 -4.02 6.61
CA GLY A 63 1.73 -4.42 5.33
C GLY A 63 1.82 -5.91 5.06
N GLY A 64 2.22 -6.71 6.09
CA GLY A 64 2.29 -8.16 6.03
C GLY A 64 3.61 -8.74 5.51
N TYR A 65 4.52 -7.91 5.00
CA TYR A 65 5.87 -8.33 4.63
C TYR A 65 6.87 -7.16 4.67
N PRO A 66 8.18 -7.43 4.84
CA PRO A 66 9.19 -6.37 4.89
C PRO A 66 9.27 -5.57 3.58
N GLY A 67 9.14 -4.25 3.68
CA GLY A 67 9.22 -3.35 2.52
C GLY A 67 7.90 -3.16 1.77
N ALA A 68 6.76 -3.59 2.34
CA ALA A 68 5.44 -3.31 1.79
C ALA A 68 5.23 -1.81 1.60
N GLU A 69 4.74 -1.41 0.42
CA GLU A 69 4.45 -0.01 0.08
C GLU A 69 3.10 0.42 0.65
N ARG A 70 2.06 -0.39 0.40
CA ARG A 70 0.75 -0.21 1.01
C ARG A 70 0.72 -0.92 2.36
N GLN A 71 0.43 -0.16 3.41
CA GLN A 71 0.41 -0.68 4.78
C GLN A 71 -0.87 -0.27 5.48
N ARG A 72 -1.23 -1.01 6.50
CA ARG A 72 -2.27 -0.65 7.45
C ARG A 72 -1.65 0.02 8.67
N LEU A 73 -2.39 0.88 9.32
CA LEU A 73 -2.01 1.49 10.59
C LEU A 73 -2.84 0.86 11.72
N LEU A 74 -2.16 0.31 12.71
CA LEU A 74 -2.75 -0.03 13.99
C LEU A 74 -2.77 1.21 14.87
N CYS A 75 -3.95 1.68 15.22
CA CYS A 75 -4.15 2.69 16.25
C CYS A 75 -4.41 2.00 17.59
N HIS A 76 -3.68 2.36 18.62
CA HIS A 76 -3.88 1.83 19.97
C HIS A 76 -3.56 2.90 21.04
N ARG A 77 -3.97 2.68 22.26
CA ARG A 77 -3.58 3.55 23.37
C ARG A 77 -2.09 3.38 23.65
N ARG A 78 -1.44 4.47 24.01
CA ARG A 78 0.01 4.48 24.25
C ARG A 78 0.47 3.50 25.33
N ASP A 79 -0.38 3.23 26.31
CA ASP A 79 -0.09 2.33 27.43
C ASP A 79 -0.37 0.84 27.08
N ASP A 80 -0.91 0.59 25.89
CA ASP A 80 -1.19 -0.76 25.38
C ASP A 80 -0.01 -1.31 24.60
N SER A 81 0.08 -2.65 24.54
CA SER A 81 1.09 -3.37 23.74
C SER A 81 0.39 -4.46 22.91
N PRO A 82 -0.39 -4.06 21.91
CA PRO A 82 -1.08 -5.01 21.04
C PRO A 82 -0.10 -5.72 20.10
N ASP A 83 -0.57 -6.84 19.49
CA ASP A 83 0.18 -7.49 18.44
C ASP A 83 0.40 -6.53 17.26
N PRO A 84 1.66 -6.25 16.88
CA PRO A 84 1.97 -5.32 15.79
C PRO A 84 1.73 -5.91 14.40
N ALA A 85 1.46 -7.20 14.27
CA ALA A 85 1.24 -7.86 12.98
C ALA A 85 -0.13 -7.51 12.41
N ALA A 86 -0.16 -6.95 11.21
CA ALA A 86 -1.43 -6.64 10.53
C ALA A 86 -2.19 -7.94 10.19
N PRO A 87 -3.50 -7.98 10.43
CA PRO A 87 -4.34 -9.08 9.96
C PRO A 87 -4.46 -9.01 8.43
N VAL A 88 -3.61 -9.75 7.75
CA VAL A 88 -3.53 -9.81 6.29
C VAL A 88 -3.45 -11.24 5.79
N GLN A 89 -3.80 -11.44 4.53
CA GLN A 89 -3.78 -12.72 3.84
C GLN A 89 -3.13 -12.54 2.48
N GLY A 90 -2.41 -13.58 2.04
CA GLY A 90 -1.87 -13.65 0.69
C GLY A 90 -2.95 -14.03 -0.32
N LEU A 91 -2.82 -13.49 -1.53
CA LEU A 91 -3.67 -13.77 -2.67
C LEU A 91 -2.79 -14.22 -3.85
N LEU A 92 -3.09 -15.41 -4.38
CA LEU A 92 -2.54 -15.91 -5.64
C LEU A 92 -3.59 -15.67 -6.73
N ILE A 93 -3.17 -15.07 -7.86
CA ILE A 93 -4.02 -14.76 -9.01
C ILE A 93 -3.41 -15.45 -10.21
N GLU A 94 -4.00 -16.55 -10.65
CA GLU A 94 -3.49 -17.36 -11.75
C GLU A 94 -4.21 -17.02 -13.05
N GLY A 95 -3.45 -16.91 -14.15
CA GLY A 95 -3.95 -16.67 -15.50
C GLY A 95 -2.83 -16.87 -16.51
N ASN A 96 -3.15 -16.97 -17.80
CA ASN A 96 -2.16 -17.12 -18.86
C ASN A 96 -1.95 -15.79 -19.59
N PHE A 97 -0.86 -15.10 -19.27
CA PHE A 97 -0.50 -13.77 -19.78
C PHE A 97 0.68 -13.80 -20.77
N LEU A 98 0.94 -14.97 -21.38
CA LEU A 98 2.07 -15.15 -22.30
C LEU A 98 2.06 -14.15 -23.47
N PHE A 99 0.87 -13.82 -23.98
CA PHE A 99 0.68 -12.91 -25.12
C PHE A 99 0.03 -11.58 -24.76
N ASP A 100 -0.32 -11.38 -23.49
CA ASP A 100 -0.98 -10.17 -22.98
C ASP A 100 -0.31 -9.71 -21.68
N PRO A 101 0.78 -8.92 -21.76
CA PRO A 101 1.56 -8.53 -20.59
C PRO A 101 0.71 -7.90 -19.49
N LEU A 102 0.91 -8.38 -18.27
CA LEU A 102 0.16 -8.01 -17.06
C LEU A 102 0.90 -6.90 -16.28
N SER A 103 0.16 -5.98 -15.70
CA SER A 103 0.66 -5.00 -14.74
C SER A 103 -0.05 -5.16 -13.37
N PRO A 104 0.55 -4.64 -12.28
CA PRO A 104 -0.13 -4.61 -10.97
C PRO A 104 -1.44 -3.83 -10.99
N GLU A 105 -1.57 -2.81 -11.83
CA GLU A 105 -2.79 -2.01 -11.95
C GLU A 105 -3.92 -2.81 -12.63
N ASP A 106 -3.60 -3.58 -13.68
CA ASP A 106 -4.57 -4.50 -14.29
C ASP A 106 -5.16 -5.48 -13.26
N LEU A 107 -4.31 -6.03 -12.38
CA LEU A 107 -4.75 -6.89 -11.28
C LEU A 107 -5.69 -6.15 -10.33
N ARG A 108 -5.34 -4.91 -9.97
CA ARG A 108 -6.14 -4.08 -9.06
C ARG A 108 -7.52 -3.79 -9.63
N GLU A 109 -7.60 -3.45 -10.91
CA GLU A 109 -8.87 -3.20 -11.59
C GLU A 109 -9.72 -4.46 -11.68
N ALA A 110 -9.11 -5.61 -11.99
CA ALA A 110 -9.82 -6.88 -12.03
C ALA A 110 -10.42 -7.25 -10.66
N LEU A 111 -9.65 -7.09 -9.57
CA LEU A 111 -10.14 -7.35 -8.22
C LEU A 111 -11.29 -6.41 -7.82
N LYS A 112 -11.22 -5.13 -8.21
CA LYS A 112 -12.32 -4.18 -8.03
C LYS A 112 -13.56 -4.60 -8.82
N ALA A 113 -13.39 -5.03 -10.06
CA ALA A 113 -14.51 -5.55 -10.89
C ALA A 113 -15.14 -6.82 -10.28
N MET A 114 -14.36 -7.61 -9.54
CA MET A 114 -14.84 -8.75 -8.75
C MET A 114 -15.53 -8.35 -7.44
N GLY A 115 -15.66 -7.04 -7.15
CA GLY A 115 -16.39 -6.49 -6.00
C GLY A 115 -15.53 -6.32 -4.73
N VAL A 116 -14.21 -6.28 -4.85
CA VAL A 116 -13.32 -6.01 -3.71
C VAL A 116 -12.97 -4.53 -3.68
N ASP A 117 -13.17 -3.92 -2.52
CA ASP A 117 -12.82 -2.52 -2.30
C ASP A 117 -11.30 -2.32 -2.35
N ALA A 118 -10.85 -1.23 -2.96
CA ALA A 118 -9.44 -0.88 -3.06
C ALA A 118 -8.73 -0.79 -1.70
N ASP A 119 -9.48 -0.42 -0.67
CA ASP A 119 -9.03 -0.29 0.71
C ASP A 119 -8.71 -1.63 1.38
N ASN A 120 -9.23 -2.72 0.84
CA ASN A 120 -8.94 -4.09 1.29
C ASN A 120 -7.78 -4.74 0.54
N ILE A 121 -7.17 -4.03 -0.43
CA ILE A 121 -6.08 -4.54 -1.28
C ILE A 121 -4.78 -3.80 -0.91
N GLY A 122 -3.79 -4.56 -0.47
CA GLY A 122 -2.43 -4.10 -0.25
C GLY A 122 -1.61 -4.05 -1.54
N ASP A 123 -0.36 -4.49 -1.46
CA ASP A 123 0.52 -4.57 -2.62
C ASP A 123 0.13 -5.72 -3.55
N LEU A 124 0.27 -5.47 -4.83
CA LEU A 124 0.10 -6.45 -5.91
C LEU A 124 1.37 -6.50 -6.74
N TRP A 125 1.77 -7.68 -7.18
CA TRP A 125 2.93 -7.84 -8.08
C TRP A 125 2.72 -8.98 -9.07
N VAL A 126 3.35 -8.85 -10.23
CA VAL A 126 3.24 -9.81 -11.33
C VAL A 126 4.24 -10.94 -11.17
N ARG A 127 3.86 -12.15 -11.56
CA ARG A 127 4.68 -13.37 -11.60
C ARG A 127 4.93 -13.83 -13.04
N GLY A 128 5.57 -12.99 -13.84
CA GLY A 128 5.81 -13.29 -15.24
C GLY A 128 4.49 -13.48 -16.01
N ASP A 129 4.40 -14.55 -16.78
CA ASP A 129 3.27 -14.90 -17.63
C ASP A 129 2.16 -15.71 -16.92
N ARG A 130 2.37 -16.05 -15.64
CA ARG A 130 1.46 -16.92 -14.86
C ARG A 130 0.43 -16.19 -14.01
N GLY A 131 0.40 -14.87 -14.09
CA GLY A 131 -0.50 -14.05 -13.29
C GLY A 131 0.22 -13.21 -12.25
N GLY A 132 -0.37 -13.07 -11.08
CA GLY A 132 0.16 -12.22 -10.02
C GLY A 132 -0.06 -12.78 -8.62
N GLN A 133 0.43 -12.03 -7.67
CA GLN A 133 0.24 -12.24 -6.25
C GLN A 133 -0.01 -10.90 -5.56
N GLY A 134 -0.53 -10.95 -4.35
CA GLY A 134 -0.70 -9.75 -3.56
C GLY A 134 -1.07 -10.02 -2.12
N ILE A 135 -1.21 -8.95 -1.39
CA ILE A 135 -1.67 -8.93 -0.01
C ILE A 135 -3.07 -8.30 0.03
N CYS A 136 -3.95 -8.84 0.84
CA CYS A 136 -5.27 -8.27 1.07
C CYS A 136 -5.74 -8.52 2.52
N THR A 137 -6.86 -7.95 2.89
CA THR A 137 -7.50 -8.27 4.18
C THR A 137 -8.02 -9.71 4.17
N PRO A 138 -8.12 -10.38 5.33
CA PRO A 138 -8.66 -11.75 5.41
C PRO A 138 -10.07 -11.88 4.80
N SER A 139 -10.93 -10.87 5.00
CA SER A 139 -12.28 -10.85 4.42
C SER A 139 -12.27 -10.78 2.89
N ALA A 140 -11.37 -9.99 2.30
CA ALA A 140 -11.22 -9.93 0.85
C ALA A 140 -10.65 -11.25 0.30
N ALA A 141 -9.69 -11.87 0.99
CA ALA A 141 -9.13 -13.16 0.61
C ALA A 141 -10.19 -14.26 0.62
N GLU A 142 -11.03 -14.30 1.64
CA GLU A 142 -12.14 -15.24 1.75
C GLU A 142 -13.17 -15.03 0.62
N ALA A 143 -13.54 -13.78 0.37
CA ALA A 143 -14.49 -13.42 -0.70
C ALA A 143 -13.97 -13.77 -2.10
N LEU A 144 -12.65 -13.76 -2.31
CA LEU A 144 -12.02 -14.06 -3.60
C LEU A 144 -11.65 -15.53 -3.77
N HIS A 145 -11.51 -16.29 -2.69
CA HIS A 145 -11.02 -17.67 -2.75
C HIS A 145 -11.88 -18.55 -3.66
N GLY A 146 -11.23 -19.18 -4.64
CA GLY A 146 -11.87 -20.04 -5.64
C GLY A 146 -12.66 -19.32 -6.73
N ARG A 147 -12.77 -17.97 -6.68
CA ARG A 147 -13.52 -17.23 -7.68
C ARG A 147 -12.76 -17.09 -8.99
N LEU A 148 -13.53 -17.11 -10.07
CA LEU A 148 -13.08 -16.77 -11.42
C LEU A 148 -13.40 -15.30 -11.69
N GLY A 149 -12.52 -14.64 -12.43
CA GLY A 149 -12.67 -13.28 -12.93
C GLY A 149 -11.94 -13.13 -14.27
N ALA A 150 -11.71 -11.91 -14.70
CA ALA A 150 -10.96 -11.65 -15.91
C ALA A 150 -10.08 -10.39 -15.77
N VAL A 151 -8.91 -10.44 -16.38
CA VAL A 151 -8.11 -9.27 -16.69
C VAL A 151 -8.18 -9.08 -18.19
N ARG A 152 -8.86 -8.02 -18.64
CA ARG A 152 -9.19 -7.85 -20.06
C ARG A 152 -9.89 -9.10 -20.60
N GLU A 153 -9.28 -9.87 -21.50
CA GLU A 153 -9.83 -11.10 -22.04
C GLU A 153 -9.25 -12.38 -21.41
N VAL A 154 -8.29 -12.24 -20.51
CA VAL A 154 -7.65 -13.39 -19.84
C VAL A 154 -8.45 -13.78 -18.61
N GLU A 155 -8.96 -15.01 -18.59
CA GLU A 155 -9.58 -15.57 -17.39
C GLU A 155 -8.54 -15.74 -16.29
N ILE A 156 -8.91 -15.33 -15.07
CA ILE A 156 -8.09 -15.48 -13.87
C ILE A 156 -8.82 -16.27 -12.80
N ARG A 157 -8.06 -16.97 -11.97
CA ARG A 157 -8.53 -17.63 -10.77
C ARG A 157 -7.80 -17.09 -9.55
N CYS A 158 -8.56 -16.75 -8.51
CA CYS A 158 -8.04 -16.26 -7.25
C CYS A 158 -7.99 -17.37 -6.20
N GLU A 159 -6.89 -17.48 -5.48
CA GLU A 159 -6.74 -18.39 -4.34
C GLU A 159 -6.13 -17.67 -3.14
N SER A 160 -6.77 -17.82 -1.98
CA SER A 160 -6.21 -17.37 -0.70
C SER A 160 -5.06 -18.28 -0.28
N ARG A 161 -3.94 -17.68 0.14
CA ARG A 161 -2.75 -18.38 0.63
C ARG A 161 -2.19 -17.67 1.86
N PRO A 162 -1.53 -18.36 2.79
CA PRO A 162 -0.70 -17.72 3.80
C PRO A 162 0.35 -16.80 3.15
N VAL A 163 0.66 -15.67 3.77
CA VAL A 163 1.62 -14.69 3.22
C VAL A 163 3.00 -15.30 3.00
N GLU A 164 3.40 -16.22 3.87
CA GLU A 164 4.70 -16.92 3.83
C GLU A 164 4.83 -17.85 2.62
N GLN A 165 3.72 -18.23 2.01
CA GLN A 165 3.71 -19.08 0.80
C GLN A 165 3.79 -18.26 -0.50
N LEU A 166 3.73 -16.93 -0.40
CA LEU A 166 3.89 -16.06 -1.56
C LEU A 166 5.37 -15.88 -1.88
N GLN A 167 5.66 -15.78 -3.16
CA GLN A 167 6.96 -15.32 -3.63
C GLN A 167 7.02 -13.80 -3.49
N GLN A 168 7.53 -13.34 -2.36
CA GLN A 168 7.62 -11.91 -2.07
C GLN A 168 8.45 -11.16 -3.14
N PRO A 169 8.09 -9.92 -3.47
CA PRO A 169 8.88 -9.12 -4.40
C PRO A 169 10.28 -8.89 -3.82
N VAL A 170 11.26 -8.82 -4.71
CA VAL A 170 12.63 -8.50 -4.31
C VAL A 170 12.65 -7.14 -3.62
N GLN A 171 13.19 -7.09 -2.41
CA GLN A 171 13.30 -5.85 -1.65
C GLN A 171 14.05 -4.80 -2.47
N ARG A 172 13.49 -3.60 -2.55
CA ARG A 172 14.15 -2.46 -3.18
C ARG A 172 15.41 -2.12 -2.40
N SER A 173 16.59 -2.27 -3.00
CA SER A 173 17.84 -1.83 -2.39
C SER A 173 17.96 -0.31 -2.53
N VAL A 174 18.17 0.37 -1.41
CA VAL A 174 18.51 1.80 -1.43
C VAL A 174 19.98 1.94 -1.82
N ARG A 175 20.24 2.63 -2.93
CA ARG A 175 21.59 3.00 -3.36
C ARG A 175 21.80 4.50 -3.11
N THR A 176 22.71 4.83 -2.22
CA THR A 176 23.12 6.22 -2.00
C THR A 176 24.17 6.60 -3.03
N LEU A 177 23.90 7.66 -3.78
CA LEU A 177 24.84 8.24 -4.74
C LEU A 177 25.21 9.63 -4.25
N GLN A 178 26.51 9.94 -4.27
CA GLN A 178 27.01 11.28 -4.06
C GLN A 178 27.53 11.84 -5.39
N THR A 179 27.06 13.01 -5.77
CA THR A 179 27.50 13.71 -6.97
C THR A 179 27.60 15.20 -6.69
N VAL A 180 28.41 15.88 -7.47
CA VAL A 180 28.52 17.33 -7.46
C VAL A 180 27.98 17.87 -8.76
N GLU A 181 26.83 18.53 -8.68
CA GLU A 181 26.16 19.10 -9.86
C GLU A 181 26.23 20.64 -9.81
N ALA A 182 26.40 21.23 -10.97
CA ALA A 182 26.50 22.69 -11.11
C ALA A 182 25.16 23.42 -10.81
N SER A 183 24.05 22.68 -10.73
CA SER A 183 22.73 23.25 -10.41
C SER A 183 21.82 22.20 -9.80
N CYS A 184 20.85 22.64 -8.95
CA CYS A 184 19.80 21.79 -8.37
C CYS A 184 18.63 21.52 -9.35
N ARG A 185 18.84 21.57 -10.65
CA ARG A 185 17.79 21.22 -11.61
C ARG A 185 17.48 19.73 -11.56
N LEU A 186 16.21 19.39 -11.64
CA LEU A 186 15.72 18.02 -11.57
C LEU A 186 16.37 17.13 -12.65
N ASP A 187 16.50 17.64 -13.88
CA ASP A 187 17.13 16.93 -14.98
C ASP A 187 18.63 16.63 -14.75
N ALA A 188 19.34 17.54 -14.06
CA ALA A 188 20.75 17.34 -13.71
C ALA A 188 20.90 16.27 -12.62
N ILE A 189 20.18 16.43 -11.51
CA ILE A 189 20.22 15.51 -10.37
C ILE A 189 19.77 14.10 -10.79
N ALA A 190 18.66 13.99 -11.50
CA ALA A 190 18.15 12.70 -12.00
C ALA A 190 19.10 12.06 -13.02
N SER A 191 19.74 12.84 -13.91
CA SER A 191 20.77 12.36 -14.84
C SER A 191 21.92 11.70 -14.09
N ALA A 192 22.43 12.34 -13.05
CA ALA A 192 23.49 11.79 -12.21
C ALA A 192 23.04 10.53 -11.43
N GLY A 193 21.84 10.58 -10.84
CA GLY A 193 21.28 9.48 -10.04
C GLY A 193 21.00 8.21 -10.86
N PHE A 194 20.43 8.36 -12.05
CA PHE A 194 20.06 7.22 -12.90
C PHE A 194 21.10 6.84 -13.95
N GLY A 195 22.19 7.61 -14.09
CA GLY A 195 23.21 7.37 -15.12
C GLY A 195 22.69 7.55 -16.56
N LEU A 196 21.63 8.33 -16.74
CA LEU A 196 20.98 8.62 -18.02
C LEU A 196 21.32 10.02 -18.49
N SER A 197 21.29 10.26 -19.81
CA SER A 197 21.46 11.63 -20.33
C SER A 197 20.29 12.53 -19.91
N ARG A 198 20.54 13.84 -19.71
CA ARG A 198 19.51 14.82 -19.35
C ARG A 198 18.32 14.82 -20.33
N ALA A 199 18.60 14.65 -21.63
CA ALA A 199 17.56 14.54 -22.66
C ALA A 199 16.62 13.36 -22.42
N LYS A 200 17.16 12.20 -22.04
CA LYS A 200 16.36 11.01 -21.69
C LYS A 200 15.54 11.26 -20.43
N ILE A 201 16.12 11.88 -19.39
CA ILE A 201 15.38 12.20 -18.17
C ILE A 201 14.18 13.12 -18.47
N VAL A 202 14.37 14.17 -19.27
CA VAL A 202 13.26 15.09 -19.65
C VAL A 202 12.12 14.36 -20.36
N THR A 203 12.44 13.31 -21.13
CA THR A 203 11.41 12.49 -21.82
C THR A 203 10.62 11.59 -20.83
N HIS A 204 11.23 11.17 -19.73
CA HIS A 204 10.60 10.31 -18.70
C HIS A 204 9.80 11.10 -17.66
N VAL A 205 10.04 12.41 -17.52
CA VAL A 205 9.37 13.27 -16.53
C VAL A 205 8.14 14.00 -17.12
N LYS A 206 7.95 13.91 -18.43
CA LYS A 206 6.74 14.40 -19.11
C LYS A 206 5.66 13.33 -19.13
#